data_532466c38022c29cdcd11ee6bd7e47c6
#
_entry.id   532466c38022c29cdcd11ee6bd7e47c6
#
_cell.length_a   1.000
_cell.length_b   1.000
_cell.length_c   1.000
_cell.angle_alpha   90.00
_cell.angle_beta   90.00
_cell.angle_gamma   90.00
#
_symmetry.space_group_name_H-M   'P 1'
#
loop_
_entity.id
_entity.type
_entity.pdbx_description
1 polymer ?
#
loop_
_entity_poly.entity_id
_entity_poly.type
_entity_poly.pdbx_seq_one_letter_code
_entity_poly.pdbx_strand_id
1 'polypeptide(L)'
;MREWDSPSGPKSHPYAIAVIDDVVWYNESGQRPDALVRFDPAAETFQSWAIPSGIGIIRHVWVTRNKDLLIHQSSSNRIGRIKVIEDQTEAVAVEETDTAGGQPSLESSYIRSINGPASAR
;
A
#
# COMPACT_ATOMS: atom_id res chain seq x y z
N MET A 1 7.38 23.01 10.66
CA MET A 1 6.81 21.98 9.76
C MET A 1 7.96 21.21 9.12
N ARG A 2 7.79 19.90 8.94
CA ARG A 2 8.77 19.06 8.22
C ARG A 2 8.06 18.38 7.05
N GLU A 3 8.73 18.28 5.94
CA GLU A 3 8.20 17.70 4.72
C GLU A 3 9.20 16.69 4.17
N TRP A 4 8.70 15.65 3.54
CA TRP A 4 9.49 14.61 2.89
C TRP A 4 8.95 14.35 1.51
N ASP A 5 9.84 14.18 0.54
CA ASP A 5 9.44 13.80 -0.81
C ASP A 5 9.01 12.33 -0.84
N SER A 6 7.94 12.06 -1.56
CA SER A 6 7.49 10.68 -1.80
C SER A 6 8.51 9.93 -2.67
N PRO A 7 8.71 8.62 -2.46
CA PRO A 7 9.78 7.88 -3.14
C PRO A 7 9.79 7.99 -4.67
N SER A 8 8.62 8.08 -5.29
CA SER A 8 8.53 8.20 -6.75
C SER A 8 8.63 9.64 -7.26
N GLY A 9 8.91 10.58 -6.36
CA GLY A 9 9.14 11.98 -6.71
C GLY A 9 7.88 12.72 -7.18
N PRO A 10 8.04 13.75 -8.03
CA PRO A 10 6.94 14.67 -8.39
C PRO A 10 5.73 14.03 -9.08
N LYS A 11 5.88 12.82 -9.62
CA LYS A 11 4.81 12.09 -10.31
C LYS A 11 4.15 11.03 -9.44
N SER A 12 4.42 11.03 -8.15
CA SER A 12 3.89 10.02 -7.23
C SER A 12 2.38 10.12 -7.02
N HIS A 13 1.85 11.31 -6.95
CA HIS A 13 0.44 11.58 -6.68
C HIS A 13 -0.10 10.79 -5.49
N PRO A 14 0.39 11.02 -4.27
CA PRO A 14 -0.16 10.41 -3.07
C PRO A 14 -1.66 10.74 -2.95
N TYR A 15 -2.46 9.75 -2.56
CA TYR A 15 -3.91 9.95 -2.54
C TYR A 15 -4.55 9.53 -1.22
N ALA A 16 -4.63 8.23 -0.95
CA ALA A 16 -5.25 7.71 0.25
C ALA A 16 -4.19 7.47 1.34
N ILE A 17 -4.56 7.71 2.57
CA ILE A 17 -3.63 7.64 3.71
C ILE A 17 -4.27 6.96 4.91
N ALA A 18 -3.48 6.19 5.64
CA ALA A 18 -3.84 5.60 6.93
C ALA A 18 -2.64 5.58 7.86
N VAL A 19 -2.90 5.52 9.14
CA VAL A 19 -1.82 5.48 10.15
C VAL A 19 -2.03 4.27 11.06
N ILE A 20 -0.98 3.50 11.25
CA ILE A 20 -0.94 2.36 12.16
C ILE A 20 0.30 2.52 13.05
N ASP A 21 0.08 2.63 14.37
CA ASP A 21 1.17 2.74 15.36
C ASP A 21 2.24 3.77 14.96
N ASP A 22 1.77 4.98 14.64
CA ASP A 22 2.61 6.12 14.24
C ASP A 22 3.37 5.95 12.91
N VAL A 23 3.09 4.88 12.18
CA VAL A 23 3.62 4.64 10.84
C VAL A 23 2.57 5.02 9.82
N VAL A 24 2.96 5.78 8.82
CA VAL A 24 2.07 6.27 7.78
C VAL A 24 2.08 5.30 6.61
N TRP A 25 0.89 4.96 6.14
CA TRP A 25 0.68 4.14 4.94
C TRP A 25 -0.12 4.94 3.95
N TYR A 26 0.33 5.00 2.72
CA TYR A 26 -0.38 5.69 1.65
C TYR A 26 -0.10 5.03 0.30
N ASN A 27 -0.88 5.39 -0.71
CA ASN A 27 -0.62 4.93 -2.06
C ASN A 27 -0.06 6.05 -2.93
N GLU A 28 0.74 5.67 -3.90
CA GLU A 28 1.14 6.53 -5.00
C GLU A 28 0.33 6.15 -6.23
N SER A 29 -0.65 6.98 -6.57
CA SER A 29 -1.55 6.72 -7.70
C SER A 29 -0.97 7.12 -9.05
N GLY A 30 0.14 7.82 -9.06
CA GLY A 30 0.85 8.19 -10.28
C GLY A 30 1.70 7.06 -10.86
N GLN A 31 1.88 5.99 -10.13
CA GLN A 31 2.65 4.84 -10.57
C GLN A 31 1.78 3.81 -11.29
N ARG A 32 2.38 2.98 -12.13
CA ARG A 32 1.71 1.86 -12.80
C ARG A 32 2.58 0.60 -12.69
N PRO A 33 2.16 -0.39 -11.90
CA PRO A 33 0.97 -0.41 -11.03
C PRO A 33 1.06 0.61 -9.89
N ASP A 34 -0.08 0.91 -9.26
CA ASP A 34 -0.10 1.74 -8.05
C ASP A 34 0.87 1.17 -7.01
N ALA A 35 1.51 2.03 -6.28
CA ALA A 35 2.42 1.62 -5.22
C ALA A 35 1.81 1.89 -3.85
N LEU A 36 2.03 0.96 -2.94
CA LEU A 36 1.80 1.14 -1.51
C LEU A 36 3.11 1.65 -0.89
N VAL A 37 3.02 2.67 -0.08
CA VAL A 37 4.18 3.24 0.60
C VAL A 37 3.98 3.19 2.09
N ARG A 38 5.02 2.76 2.80
CA ARG A 38 5.15 2.84 4.25
C ARG A 38 6.19 3.92 4.57
N PHE A 39 5.81 4.85 5.41
CA PHE A 39 6.71 5.88 5.92
C PHE A 39 6.75 5.85 7.43
N ASP A 40 7.93 5.72 7.97
CA ASP A 40 8.18 5.82 9.41
C ASP A 40 8.77 7.18 9.73
N PRO A 41 7.99 8.11 10.34
CA PRO A 41 8.47 9.46 10.62
C PRO A 41 9.58 9.51 11.67
N ALA A 42 9.61 8.54 12.59
CA ALA A 42 10.63 8.49 13.62
C ALA A 42 12.01 8.14 13.06
N ALA A 43 12.04 7.16 12.16
CA ALA A 43 13.25 6.73 11.48
C ALA A 43 13.53 7.52 10.21
N GLU A 44 12.54 8.25 9.69
CA GLU A 44 12.59 8.97 8.41
C GLU A 44 12.92 8.03 7.24
N THR A 45 12.29 6.86 7.25
CA THR A 45 12.51 5.82 6.24
C THR A 45 11.26 5.51 5.44
N PHE A 46 11.45 5.16 4.17
CA PHE A 46 10.40 4.76 3.26
C PHE A 46 10.60 3.33 2.75
N GLN A 47 9.49 2.64 2.56
CA GLN A 47 9.43 1.38 1.81
C GLN A 47 8.28 1.48 0.82
N SER A 48 8.46 0.91 -0.36
CA SER A 48 7.42 0.89 -1.40
C SER A 48 7.27 -0.50 -1.99
N TRP A 49 6.02 -0.84 -2.32
CA TRP A 49 5.67 -2.11 -2.97
C TRP A 49 4.70 -1.83 -4.09
N ALA A 50 4.90 -2.51 -5.22
CA ALA A 50 3.90 -2.51 -6.28
C ALA A 50 2.68 -3.32 -5.86
N ILE A 51 1.49 -2.77 -6.05
CA ILE A 51 0.25 -3.50 -5.78
C ILE A 51 -0.04 -4.40 -6.97
N PRO A 52 -0.15 -5.73 -6.80
CA PRO A 52 -0.21 -6.67 -7.94
C PRO A 52 -1.31 -6.40 -8.95
N SER A 53 -2.49 -6.00 -8.49
CA SER A 53 -3.61 -5.64 -9.36
C SER A 53 -3.81 -4.12 -9.45
N GLY A 54 -2.76 -3.36 -9.26
CA GLY A 54 -2.79 -1.90 -9.12
C GLY A 54 -3.01 -1.13 -10.41
N ILE A 55 -3.89 -1.61 -11.29
CA ILE A 55 -4.32 -0.86 -12.47
C ILE A 55 -5.42 0.13 -12.10
N GLY A 56 -6.08 -0.11 -11.00
CA GLY A 56 -7.16 0.71 -10.50
C GLY A 56 -6.66 1.85 -9.62
N ILE A 57 -7.50 2.85 -9.45
CA ILE A 57 -7.22 3.96 -8.55
C ILE A 57 -7.64 3.58 -7.14
N ILE A 58 -6.70 3.59 -6.22
CA ILE A 58 -6.99 3.40 -4.80
C ILE A 58 -7.47 4.73 -4.24
N ARG A 59 -8.72 4.76 -3.81
CA ARG A 59 -9.32 6.00 -3.28
C ARG A 59 -9.40 6.03 -1.77
N HIS A 60 -9.44 4.87 -1.14
CA HIS A 60 -9.53 4.77 0.32
C HIS A 60 -8.63 3.67 0.82
N VAL A 61 -8.08 3.91 1.99
CA VAL A 61 -7.33 2.94 2.77
C VAL A 61 -7.89 2.99 4.19
N TRP A 62 -8.27 1.84 4.73
CA TRP A 62 -8.76 1.72 6.10
C TRP A 62 -7.87 0.79 6.90
N VAL A 63 -7.83 1.02 8.19
CA VAL A 63 -7.16 0.15 9.14
C VAL A 63 -8.18 -0.82 9.73
N THR A 64 -7.91 -2.11 9.66
CA THR A 64 -8.75 -3.13 10.28
C THR A 64 -8.45 -3.24 11.78
N ARG A 65 -9.30 -3.98 12.51
CA ARG A 65 -9.06 -4.23 13.94
C ARG A 65 -7.73 -4.95 14.20
N ASN A 66 -7.28 -5.75 13.25
CA ASN A 66 -6.03 -6.50 13.34
C ASN A 66 -4.83 -5.70 12.84
N LYS A 67 -5.01 -4.40 12.61
CA LYS A 67 -3.97 -3.50 12.09
C LYS A 67 -3.46 -3.88 10.69
N ASP A 68 -4.34 -4.50 9.90
CA ASP A 68 -4.12 -4.67 8.47
C ASP A 68 -4.71 -3.49 7.73
N LEU A 69 -4.36 -3.32 6.47
CA LEU A 69 -4.93 -2.31 5.61
C LEU A 69 -6.00 -2.93 4.70
N LEU A 70 -7.08 -2.22 4.52
CA LEU A 70 -8.10 -2.54 3.53
C LEU A 70 -8.06 -1.45 2.46
N ILE A 71 -7.85 -1.84 1.23
CA ILE A 71 -7.76 -0.92 0.10
C ILE A 71 -8.96 -1.10 -0.84
N HIS A 72 -9.47 0.02 -1.34
CA HIS A 72 -10.54 0.04 -2.31
C HIS A 72 -10.01 0.47 -3.67
N GLN A 73 -10.06 -0.42 -4.64
CA GLN A 73 -9.63 -0.18 -6.02
C GLN A 73 -10.84 0.13 -6.88
N SER A 74 -11.16 1.42 -7.01
CA SER A 74 -12.44 1.86 -7.57
C SER A 74 -12.65 1.54 -9.04
N SER A 75 -11.60 1.45 -9.82
CA SER A 75 -11.74 1.20 -11.27
C SER A 75 -11.60 -0.26 -11.67
N SER A 76 -11.22 -1.13 -10.75
CA SER A 76 -11.08 -2.57 -11.01
C SER A 76 -12.09 -3.44 -10.27
N ASN A 77 -13.03 -2.83 -9.55
CA ASN A 77 -14.03 -3.54 -8.74
C ASN A 77 -13.43 -4.51 -7.73
N ARG A 78 -12.32 -4.13 -7.09
CA ARG A 78 -11.63 -4.99 -6.13
C ARG A 78 -11.49 -4.33 -4.79
N ILE A 79 -11.55 -5.16 -3.76
CA ILE A 79 -11.16 -4.80 -2.41
C ILE A 79 -9.97 -5.66 -2.07
N GLY A 80 -8.89 -5.02 -1.67
CA GLY A 80 -7.67 -5.71 -1.25
C GLY A 80 -7.48 -5.61 0.26
N ARG A 81 -7.03 -6.68 0.85
CA ARG A 81 -6.57 -6.71 2.23
C ARG A 81 -5.06 -6.88 2.22
N ILE A 82 -4.38 -5.96 2.87
CA ILE A 82 -2.93 -6.00 3.00
C ILE A 82 -2.60 -6.35 4.45
N LYS A 83 -2.04 -7.52 4.65
CA LYS A 83 -1.51 -7.91 5.94
C LYS A 83 -0.20 -7.19 6.20
N VAL A 84 -0.18 -6.43 7.26
CA VAL A 84 1.06 -5.79 7.71
C VAL A 84 1.82 -6.82 8.54
N ILE A 85 2.97 -7.23 8.03
CA ILE A 85 3.84 -8.20 8.67
C ILE A 85 4.97 -7.42 9.32
N GLU A 86 4.99 -7.39 10.65
CA GLU A 86 6.06 -6.73 11.38
C GLU A 86 7.38 -7.47 11.17
N ASP A 87 8.47 -6.74 11.28
CA ASP A 87 9.83 -7.24 11.10
C ASP A 87 10.15 -7.78 9.69
N GLN A 88 9.22 -7.64 8.75
CA GLN A 88 9.45 -7.97 7.36
C GLN A 88 9.81 -6.73 6.58
N THR A 89 10.98 -6.73 5.99
CA THR A 89 11.45 -5.62 5.18
C THR A 89 11.13 -5.80 3.69
N GLU A 90 10.72 -6.99 3.29
CA GLU A 90 10.58 -7.34 1.87
C GLU A 90 9.16 -7.59 1.41
N ALA A 91 8.26 -8.01 2.30
CA ALA A 91 7.00 -8.52 1.85
C ALA A 91 5.82 -8.05 2.68
N VAL A 92 4.74 -7.79 1.99
CA VAL A 92 3.40 -7.61 2.54
C VAL A 92 2.50 -8.60 1.84
N ALA A 93 1.69 -9.33 2.58
CA ALA A 93 0.71 -10.24 1.99
C ALA A 93 -0.52 -9.45 1.56
N VAL A 94 -0.93 -9.62 0.31
CA VAL A 94 -2.13 -9.00 -0.24
C VAL A 94 -3.14 -10.07 -0.57
N GLU A 95 -4.34 -9.89 -0.04
CA GLU A 95 -5.50 -10.69 -0.40
C GLU A 95 -6.49 -9.77 -1.11
N GLU A 96 -6.85 -10.11 -2.32
CA GLU A 96 -7.78 -9.33 -3.11
C GLU A 96 -9.01 -10.15 -3.44
N THR A 97 -10.16 -9.49 -3.38
CA THR A 97 -11.44 -10.10 -3.71
C THR A 97 -12.10 -9.28 -4.81
N ASP A 98 -12.51 -9.97 -5.85
CA ASP A 98 -13.33 -9.37 -6.90
C ASP A 98 -14.76 -9.19 -6.38
N THR A 99 -15.26 -7.96 -6.41
CA THR A 99 -16.60 -7.61 -5.95
C THR A 99 -17.62 -7.52 -7.08
N ALA A 100 -17.23 -7.82 -8.31
CA ALA A 100 -18.04 -7.61 -9.51
C ALA A 100 -19.14 -8.66 -9.73
N GLY A 101 -19.78 -9.11 -8.68
CA GLY A 101 -20.86 -10.09 -8.78
C GLY A 101 -20.36 -11.53 -8.88
N GLY A 102 -21.22 -12.47 -8.60
CA GLY A 102 -20.83 -13.86 -8.55
C GLY A 102 -20.05 -14.20 -7.27
N GLN A 103 -19.37 -15.31 -7.27
CA GLN A 103 -18.56 -15.71 -6.14
C GLN A 103 -17.22 -14.98 -6.17
N PRO A 104 -16.81 -14.41 -5.03
CA PRO A 104 -15.51 -13.76 -4.95
C PRO A 104 -14.40 -14.77 -5.20
N SER A 105 -13.46 -14.40 -6.06
CA SER A 105 -12.20 -15.13 -6.17
C SER A 105 -11.19 -14.46 -5.26
N LEU A 106 -10.63 -15.23 -4.35
CA LEU A 106 -9.59 -14.77 -3.46
C LEU A 106 -8.24 -15.02 -4.11
N GLU A 107 -7.51 -13.96 -4.34
CA GLU A 107 -6.10 -14.05 -4.71
C GLU A 107 -5.27 -13.64 -3.51
N SER A 108 -4.31 -14.46 -3.17
CA SER A 108 -3.34 -14.13 -2.13
C SER A 108 -1.95 -14.09 -2.76
N SER A 109 -1.28 -12.98 -2.58
CA SER A 109 0.08 -12.80 -3.11
C SER A 109 0.92 -11.97 -2.15
N TYR A 110 2.21 -12.13 -2.25
CA TYR A 110 3.16 -11.30 -1.51
C TYR A 110 3.67 -10.19 -2.41
N ILE A 111 3.62 -8.98 -1.89
CA ILE A 111 4.21 -7.82 -2.53
C ILE A 111 5.64 -7.70 -2.03
N ARG A 112 6.59 -7.69 -2.95
CA ARG A 112 7.99 -7.42 -2.61
C ARG A 112 8.29 -5.94 -2.74
N SER A 113 9.18 -5.45 -1.92
CA SER A 113 9.63 -4.07 -2.01
C SER A 113 10.25 -3.80 -3.38
N ILE A 114 9.83 -2.73 -4.01
CA ILE A 114 10.37 -2.28 -5.29
C ILE A 114 11.62 -1.42 -5.13
N ASN A 115 11.85 -0.91 -3.92
CA ASN A 115 13.00 -0.07 -3.60
C ASN A 115 14.04 -0.76 -2.71
N GLY A 116 13.91 -2.07 -2.54
CA GLY A 116 14.70 -2.82 -1.58
C GLY A 116 14.21 -2.63 -0.14
N PRO A 117 14.92 -3.22 0.83
CA PRO A 117 14.54 -3.08 2.23
C PRO A 117 14.59 -1.61 2.67
N ALA A 118 13.79 -1.28 3.67
CA ALA A 118 13.81 0.05 4.24
C ALA A 118 15.22 0.37 4.71
N SER A 119 15.79 1.39 4.14
CA SER A 119 17.09 1.87 4.57
C SER A 119 16.92 3.22 5.23
N ALA A 120 17.71 3.48 6.23
CA ALA A 120 17.83 4.82 6.76
C ALA A 120 18.42 5.71 5.67
N ARG A 121 17.66 6.61 5.21
CA ARG A 121 18.09 7.58 4.23
C ARG A 121 17.91 8.97 4.77
#